data_4715d0e363a6beb6687c3b07de8bd1da
#
_entry.id   4715d0e363a6beb6687c3b07de8bd1da
#
_cell.length_a   1.000
_cell.length_b   1.000
_cell.length_c   1.000
_cell.angle_alpha   90.00
_cell.angle_beta   90.00
_cell.angle_gamma   90.00
#
_symmetry.space_group_name_H-M   'P 1'
#
loop_
_entity.id
_entity.type
_entity.pdbx_description
1 polymer ?
#
loop_
_entity_poly.entity_id
_entity_poly.type
_entity_poly.pdbx_seq_one_letter_code
_entity_poly.pdbx_strand_id
1 'polypeptide(L)'
;MEGKKIFVEREVYEKDDKEYFSYFIKGVVRGKEVRVLITPPDKGGYTVLDIVFGNEMAAELTLTPYEIKDDSGKVLKGNTYGVRSVDEDGQVYECKIKPFRDSDKALLNMLLR
;
A
#
# COMPACT_ATOMS: atom_id res chain seq x y z
N MET A 1 10.67 -4.94 -12.00
CA MET A 1 10.61 -3.51 -11.66
C MET A 1 10.92 -3.32 -10.18
N GLU A 2 11.90 -2.53 -9.88
CA GLU A 2 12.24 -2.24 -8.49
C GLU A 2 11.20 -1.29 -7.89
N GLY A 3 10.69 -1.63 -6.72
CA GLY A 3 9.80 -0.75 -5.98
C GLY A 3 10.56 0.37 -5.29
N LYS A 4 9.85 1.44 -4.97
CA LYS A 4 10.40 2.53 -4.18
C LYS A 4 10.33 2.18 -2.69
N LYS A 5 11.37 2.56 -1.96
CA LYS A 5 11.44 2.33 -0.52
C LYS A 5 10.45 3.24 0.20
N ILE A 6 9.62 2.63 1.02
CA ILE A 6 8.59 3.31 1.80
C ILE A 6 8.53 2.73 3.21
N PHE A 7 7.77 3.39 4.06
CA PHE A 7 7.46 2.89 5.40
C PHE A 7 5.96 2.87 5.61
N VAL A 8 5.49 1.89 6.36
CA VAL A 8 4.09 1.80 6.74
C VAL A 8 3.90 2.50 8.08
N GLU A 9 2.89 3.36 8.17
CA GLU A 9 2.47 3.98 9.41
C GLU A 9 1.06 3.58 9.75
N ARG A 10 0.73 3.59 11.02
CA ARG A 10 -0.60 3.28 11.51
C ARG A 10 -1.02 4.30 12.56
N GLU A 11 -2.23 4.82 12.42
CA GLU A 11 -2.83 5.69 13.43
C GLU A 11 -4.06 5.03 14.01
N VAL A 12 -4.25 5.22 15.31
CA VAL A 12 -5.45 4.75 16.03
C VAL A 12 -6.40 5.91 16.18
N TYR A 13 -7.67 5.70 15.87
CA TYR A 13 -8.71 6.68 16.15
C TYR A 13 -9.92 6.00 16.77
N GLU A 14 -10.66 6.76 17.58
CA GLU A 14 -11.86 6.27 18.22
C GLU A 14 -13.10 6.85 17.55
N LYS A 15 -14.10 6.00 17.39
CA LYS A 15 -15.40 6.40 16.88
C LYS A 15 -16.46 5.46 17.48
N ASP A 16 -17.50 6.04 18.10
CA ASP A 16 -18.59 5.28 18.71
C ASP A 16 -18.09 4.23 19.73
N ASP A 17 -17.13 4.62 20.59
CA ASP A 17 -16.51 3.81 21.62
C ASP A 17 -15.73 2.60 21.08
N LYS A 18 -15.38 2.61 19.79
CA LYS A 18 -14.56 1.57 19.17
C LYS A 18 -13.26 2.15 18.63
N GLU A 19 -12.20 1.38 18.72
CA GLU A 19 -10.92 1.73 18.15
C GLU A 19 -10.84 1.25 16.70
N TYR A 20 -10.37 2.14 15.84
CA TYR A 20 -10.12 1.86 14.43
C TYR A 20 -8.68 2.24 14.09
N PHE A 21 -8.15 1.58 13.07
CA PHE A 21 -6.79 1.85 12.60
C PHE A 21 -6.84 2.40 11.18
N SER A 22 -6.04 3.43 10.94
CA SER A 22 -5.79 3.95 9.60
C SER A 22 -4.35 3.64 9.22
N TYR A 23 -4.14 3.17 8.01
CA TYR A 23 -2.81 2.80 7.51
C TYR A 23 -2.36 3.78 6.45
N PHE A 24 -1.09 4.14 6.50
CA PHE A 24 -0.50 5.11 5.58
C PHE A 24 0.79 4.57 5.02
N ILE A 25 1.09 4.98 3.81
CA ILE A 25 2.41 4.80 3.22
C ILE A 25 3.13 6.14 3.31
N LYS A 26 4.33 6.10 3.88
CA LYS A 26 5.18 7.28 4.02
C LYS A 26 6.39 7.12 3.12
N GLY A 27 6.65 8.13 2.32
CA GLY A 27 7.79 8.16 1.43
C GLY A 27 8.27 9.57 1.17
N VAL A 28 9.24 9.72 0.29
CA VAL A 28 9.81 11.02 -0.06
C VAL A 28 9.66 11.27 -1.55
N VAL A 29 9.10 12.44 -1.89
CA VAL A 29 8.96 12.90 -3.27
C VAL A 29 9.66 14.27 -3.37
N ARG A 30 10.68 14.33 -4.23
CA ARG A 30 11.44 15.56 -4.45
C ARG A 30 11.96 16.20 -3.15
N GLY A 31 12.46 15.37 -2.25
CA GLY A 31 12.99 15.82 -0.97
C GLY A 31 11.95 16.15 0.09
N LYS A 32 10.67 16.00 -0.22
CA LYS A 32 9.57 16.24 0.73
C LYS A 32 8.92 14.94 1.14
N GLU A 33 8.67 14.81 2.43
CA GLU A 33 7.96 13.67 2.98
C GLU A 33 6.49 13.76 2.60
N VAL A 34 5.96 12.65 2.07
CA VAL A 34 4.54 12.53 1.74
C VAL A 34 3.95 11.34 2.46
N ARG A 35 2.67 11.41 2.71
CA ARG A 35 1.93 10.40 3.46
C ARG A 35 0.62 10.13 2.73
N VAL A 36 0.37 8.86 2.44
CA VAL A 36 -0.77 8.44 1.63
C VAL A 36 -1.65 7.48 2.42
N LEU A 37 -2.92 7.83 2.53
CA LEU A 37 -3.90 6.94 3.18
C LEU A 37 -4.24 5.79 2.24
N ILE A 38 -4.12 4.57 2.75
CA ILE A 38 -4.35 3.36 1.98
C ILE A 38 -5.29 2.41 2.71
N THR A 39 -5.90 1.52 1.95
CA THR A 39 -6.76 0.47 2.50
C THR A 39 -6.43 -0.85 1.81
N PRO A 40 -6.10 -1.91 2.56
CA PRO A 40 -5.97 -3.24 1.95
C PRO A 40 -7.37 -3.77 1.59
N PRO A 41 -7.49 -4.58 0.53
CA PRO A 41 -8.79 -5.09 0.08
C PRO A 41 -9.34 -6.22 0.94
N ASP A 42 -8.54 -6.83 1.80
CA ASP A 42 -8.95 -7.95 2.64
C ASP A 42 -8.24 -7.97 3.99
N LYS A 43 -8.65 -8.90 4.85
CA LYS A 43 -8.08 -9.04 6.20
C LYS A 43 -6.60 -9.46 6.19
N GLY A 44 -6.20 -10.26 5.21
CA GLY A 44 -4.81 -10.67 5.07
C GLY A 44 -3.88 -9.49 4.85
N GLY A 45 -4.34 -8.48 4.10
CA GLY A 45 -3.59 -7.25 3.89
C GLY A 45 -3.36 -6.48 5.17
N TYR A 46 -4.37 -6.37 6.02
CA TYR A 46 -4.21 -5.72 7.33
C TYR A 46 -3.17 -6.42 8.18
N THR A 47 -3.18 -7.76 8.17
CA THR A 47 -2.19 -8.56 8.92
C THR A 47 -0.77 -8.25 8.46
N VAL A 48 -0.55 -8.20 7.14
CA VAL A 48 0.76 -7.89 6.57
C VAL A 48 1.20 -6.48 6.96
N LEU A 49 0.32 -5.50 6.85
CA LEU A 49 0.65 -4.12 7.21
C LEU A 49 0.98 -3.99 8.70
N ASP A 50 0.26 -4.71 9.56
CA ASP A 50 0.53 -4.71 11.00
C ASP A 50 1.91 -5.30 11.31
N ILE A 51 2.30 -6.37 10.63
CA ILE A 51 3.62 -6.98 10.81
C ILE A 51 4.72 -6.02 10.37
N VAL A 52 4.56 -5.41 9.21
CA VAL A 52 5.54 -4.46 8.67
C VAL A 52 5.68 -3.25 9.59
N PHE A 53 4.57 -2.69 10.04
CA PHE A 53 4.55 -1.55 10.94
C PHE A 53 5.12 -1.91 12.31
N GLY A 54 4.65 -3.02 12.90
CA GLY A 54 5.04 -3.43 14.25
C GLY A 54 6.52 -3.77 14.40
N ASN A 55 7.14 -4.24 13.32
CA ASN A 55 8.57 -4.57 13.29
C ASN A 55 9.43 -3.45 12.69
N GLU A 56 8.84 -2.30 12.42
CA GLU A 56 9.53 -1.13 11.83
C GLU A 56 10.32 -1.48 10.57
N MET A 57 9.73 -2.34 9.75
CA MET A 57 10.39 -2.82 8.52
C MET A 57 10.29 -1.79 7.40
N ALA A 58 11.38 -1.66 6.64
CA ALA A 58 11.33 -0.95 5.39
C ALA A 58 10.58 -1.80 4.38
N ALA A 59 9.84 -1.17 3.49
CA ALA A 59 9.06 -1.85 2.48
C ALA A 59 9.25 -1.21 1.11
N GLU A 60 8.79 -1.90 0.08
CA GLU A 60 8.77 -1.40 -1.29
C GLU A 60 7.33 -1.20 -1.72
N LEU A 61 7.07 -0.08 -2.36
CA LEU A 61 5.79 0.17 -3.02
C LEU A 61 5.89 -0.44 -4.42
N THR A 62 4.97 -1.32 -4.75
CA THR A 62 4.97 -2.03 -6.02
C THR A 62 3.77 -1.66 -6.87
N LEU A 63 3.93 -1.79 -8.19
CA LEU A 63 2.89 -1.55 -9.16
C LEU A 63 2.85 -2.74 -10.11
N THR A 64 1.72 -3.43 -10.14
CA THR A 64 1.53 -4.58 -11.01
C THR A 64 0.40 -4.30 -12.00
N PRO A 65 0.69 -4.29 -13.31
CA PRO A 65 -0.37 -4.10 -14.29
C PRO A 65 -1.26 -5.34 -14.38
N TYR A 66 -2.53 -5.13 -14.65
CA TYR A 66 -3.46 -6.23 -14.91
C TYR A 66 -4.28 -5.95 -16.15
N GLU A 67 -4.78 -7.03 -16.75
CA GLU A 67 -5.66 -6.97 -17.90
C GLU A 67 -6.76 -7.99 -17.70
N ILE A 68 -8.01 -7.53 -17.76
CA ILE A 68 -9.19 -8.37 -17.57
C ILE A 68 -10.08 -8.23 -18.81
N LYS A 69 -10.56 -9.37 -19.30
CA LYS A 69 -11.52 -9.39 -20.40
C LYS A 69 -12.90 -9.66 -19.81
N ASP A 70 -13.85 -8.76 -20.07
CA ASP A 70 -15.22 -8.95 -19.56
C ASP A 70 -16.03 -9.86 -20.49
N ASP A 71 -17.28 -10.14 -20.09
CA ASP A 71 -18.17 -11.04 -20.84
C ASP A 71 -18.52 -10.52 -22.24
N SER A 72 -18.42 -9.22 -22.46
CA SER A 72 -18.67 -8.61 -23.77
C SER A 72 -17.45 -8.62 -24.68
N GLY A 73 -16.32 -9.11 -24.19
CA GLY A 73 -15.05 -9.12 -24.92
C GLY A 73 -14.25 -7.84 -24.78
N LYS A 74 -14.73 -6.89 -23.98
CA LYS A 74 -14.01 -5.64 -23.73
C LYS A 74 -12.83 -5.89 -22.79
N VAL A 75 -11.68 -5.34 -23.17
CA VAL A 75 -10.46 -5.45 -22.36
C VAL A 75 -10.37 -4.28 -21.38
N LEU A 76 -10.24 -4.61 -20.10
CA LEU A 76 -10.05 -3.63 -19.03
C LEU A 76 -8.60 -3.73 -18.55
N LYS A 77 -7.90 -2.62 -18.58
CA LYS A 77 -6.52 -2.53 -18.12
C LYS A 77 -6.42 -1.62 -16.90
N GLY A 78 -5.56 -1.98 -15.97
CA GLY A 78 -5.33 -1.18 -14.78
C GLY A 78 -4.06 -1.59 -14.08
N ASN A 79 -3.85 -1.01 -12.91
CA ASN A 79 -2.68 -1.29 -12.10
C ASN A 79 -3.10 -1.59 -10.66
N THR A 80 -2.41 -2.55 -10.05
CA THR A 80 -2.59 -2.88 -8.65
C THR A 80 -1.38 -2.40 -7.88
N TYR A 81 -1.63 -1.62 -6.83
CA TYR A 81 -0.58 -1.18 -5.92
C TYR A 81 -0.38 -2.24 -4.84
N GLY A 82 0.85 -2.39 -4.39
CA GLY A 82 1.18 -3.34 -3.35
C GLY A 82 2.27 -2.85 -2.44
N VAL A 83 2.39 -3.50 -1.29
CA VAL A 83 3.47 -3.29 -0.32
C VAL A 83 4.16 -4.63 -0.15
N ARG A 84 5.48 -4.62 -0.26
CA ARG A 84 6.30 -5.82 -0.12
C ARG A 84 7.47 -5.53 0.82
N SER A 85 7.67 -6.42 1.77
CA SER A 85 8.78 -6.33 2.71
C SER A 85 9.40 -7.71 2.90
N VAL A 86 10.70 -7.75 3.16
CA VAL A 86 11.43 -9.00 3.38
C VAL A 86 12.20 -8.87 4.68
N ASP A 87 12.06 -9.84 5.57
CA ASP A 87 12.80 -9.82 6.83
C ASP A 87 14.21 -10.40 6.70
N GLU A 88 14.94 -10.44 7.80
CA GLU A 88 16.32 -10.94 7.82
C GLU A 88 16.46 -12.41 7.43
N ASP A 89 15.40 -13.17 7.66
CA ASP A 89 15.36 -14.60 7.33
C ASP A 89 14.93 -14.88 5.89
N GLY A 90 14.63 -13.81 5.13
CA GLY A 90 14.16 -13.94 3.75
C GLY A 90 12.67 -14.18 3.63
N GLN A 91 11.92 -14.10 4.74
CA GLN A 91 10.47 -14.23 4.72
C GLN A 91 9.84 -13.00 4.05
N VAL A 92 9.00 -13.23 3.06
CA VAL A 92 8.34 -12.16 2.31
C VAL A 92 6.97 -11.87 2.90
N TYR A 93 6.70 -10.59 3.12
CA TYR A 93 5.40 -10.07 3.54
C TYR A 93 4.91 -9.16 2.43
N GLU A 94 3.79 -9.50 1.82
CA GLU A 94 3.29 -8.79 0.65
C GLU A 94 1.79 -8.73 0.69
N CYS A 95 1.24 -7.57 0.34
CA CYS A 95 -0.20 -7.41 0.21
C CYS A 95 -0.55 -6.36 -0.85
N LYS A 96 -1.79 -6.43 -1.32
CA LYS A 96 -2.35 -5.42 -2.21
C LYS A 96 -2.90 -4.30 -1.37
N ILE A 97 -2.82 -3.07 -1.89
CA ILE A 97 -3.39 -1.89 -1.24
C ILE A 97 -4.16 -1.08 -2.27
N LYS A 98 -5.09 -0.27 -1.77
CA LYS A 98 -5.83 0.67 -2.59
C LYS A 98 -5.70 2.07 -2.01
N PRO A 99 -5.48 3.10 -2.84
CA PRO A 99 -5.55 4.47 -2.37
C PRO A 99 -7.00 4.79 -1.99
N PHE A 100 -7.18 5.59 -0.95
CA PHE A 100 -8.51 5.93 -0.45
C PHE A 100 -9.21 6.99 -1.32
N ARG A 101 -8.44 7.96 -1.83
CA ARG A 101 -8.95 9.06 -2.64
C ARG A 101 -8.13 9.20 -3.92
N ASP A 102 -8.66 9.95 -4.90
CA ASP A 102 -7.93 10.23 -6.14
C ASP A 102 -6.61 10.96 -5.88
N SER A 103 -6.60 11.86 -4.89
CA SER A 103 -5.38 12.54 -4.47
C SER A 103 -4.33 11.57 -3.92
N ASP A 104 -4.76 10.54 -3.20
CA ASP A 104 -3.86 9.51 -2.68
C ASP A 104 -3.29 8.66 -3.83
N LYS A 105 -4.10 8.37 -4.82
CA LYS A 105 -3.64 7.65 -6.03
C LYS A 105 -2.55 8.44 -6.76
N ALA A 106 -2.74 9.76 -6.89
CA ALA A 106 -1.75 10.62 -7.51
C ALA A 106 -0.43 10.61 -6.73
N LEU A 107 -0.50 10.64 -5.40
CA LEU A 107 0.69 10.57 -4.55
C LEU A 107 1.41 9.22 -4.67
N LEU A 108 0.68 8.10 -4.73
CA LEU A 108 1.28 6.79 -4.95
C LEU A 108 2.04 6.74 -6.28
N ASN A 109 1.45 7.29 -7.34
CA ASN A 109 2.09 7.35 -8.64
C ASN A 109 3.37 8.21 -8.61
N MET A 110 3.36 9.29 -7.85
CA MET A 110 4.55 10.13 -7.65
C MET A 110 5.65 9.40 -6.89
N LEU A 111 5.28 8.61 -5.87
CA LEU A 111 6.24 7.80 -5.12
C LEU A 111 6.90 6.72 -5.96
N LEU A 112 6.20 6.22 -6.99
CA LEU A 112 6.72 5.17 -7.88
C LEU A 112 7.67 5.68 -8.96
N ARG A 113 7.72 6.96 -9.20
CA ARG A 113 8.57 7.56 -10.24
C ARG A 113 10.04 7.66 -9.86
#